data_871697c3ff01206c065136d1b4bae59a
#
_entry.id   871697c3ff01206c065136d1b4bae59a
#
_cell.length_a   1.000
_cell.length_b   1.000
_cell.length_c   1.000
_cell.angle_alpha   90.00
_cell.angle_beta   90.00
_cell.angle_gamma   90.00
#
_symmetry.space_group_name_H-M   'P 1'
#
loop_
_entity.id
_entity.type
_entity.pdbx_description
1 polymer ?
#
loop_
_entity_poly.entity_id
_entity_poly.type
_entity_poly.pdbx_seq_one_letter_code
_entity_poly.pdbx_strand_id
1 'polypeptide(L)'
;MERRHLLIIGAPRTGTTLLATMISRHTEIAVLNEDKGWSMRKLLGKVIVGNKRCIPNQIEIKRRSRLNSRLWKKMGLAKEYQSSQFSIEDYLTLPHIKVIGIIREGNDAILSGMRRGKKSFRGAAYRWCRAIEIIHELTVRFPEAVLVVSFEDLVVHPKENMERVAAFLNIDYQDRMLEGPVYNPWYPESGMNEEKINRSQKEKIDYNLAELFPSADAQYRKLLSLCQTTPLPEPEQRKNG
;
A
#
# COMPACT_ATOMS: atom_id res chain seq x y z
N MET A 1 -5.11 -5.59 26.17
CA MET A 1 -5.58 -5.71 24.78
C MET A 1 -4.53 -6.38 23.94
N GLU A 2 -4.93 -7.33 23.12
CA GLU A 2 -4.03 -8.01 22.20
C GLU A 2 -3.64 -7.07 21.04
N ARG A 3 -2.35 -7.05 20.71
CA ARG A 3 -1.81 -6.15 19.68
C ARG A 3 -2.21 -6.63 18.30
N ARG A 4 -2.76 -5.73 17.49
CA ARG A 4 -3.10 -5.95 16.08
C ARG A 4 -2.03 -5.37 15.16
N HIS A 5 -1.84 -5.96 14.00
CA HIS A 5 -0.81 -5.56 13.05
C HIS A 5 -1.43 -5.11 11.73
N LEU A 6 -0.76 -4.17 11.06
CA LEU A 6 -1.17 -3.63 9.77
C LEU A 6 0.02 -3.60 8.80
N LEU A 7 -0.19 -4.07 7.59
CA LEU A 7 0.75 -3.91 6.48
C LEU A 7 0.08 -3.11 5.36
N ILE A 8 0.64 -1.96 5.00
CA ILE A 8 0.18 -1.15 3.86
C ILE A 8 1.15 -1.36 2.71
N ILE A 9 0.64 -1.83 1.56
CA ILE A 9 1.44 -2.14 0.38
C ILE A 9 0.88 -1.50 -0.89
N GLY A 10 1.76 -1.30 -1.86
CA GLY A 10 1.40 -0.83 -3.21
C GLY A 10 2.66 -0.61 -4.03
N ALA A 11 2.50 -0.41 -5.34
CA ALA A 11 3.62 -0.02 -6.18
C ALA A 11 4.17 1.35 -5.73
N PRO A 12 5.45 1.65 -5.95
CA PRO A 12 5.93 3.03 -5.83
C PRO A 12 5.06 3.96 -6.67
N ARG A 13 4.63 5.09 -6.10
CA ARG A 13 3.81 6.14 -6.76
C ARG A 13 2.31 5.82 -6.87
N THR A 14 1.81 4.80 -6.18
CA THR A 14 0.37 4.51 -6.09
C THR A 14 -0.33 5.15 -4.88
N GLY A 15 0.34 6.05 -4.15
CA GLY A 15 -0.28 6.72 -3.00
C GLY A 15 -0.09 6.02 -1.65
N THR A 16 0.81 5.02 -1.55
CA THR A 16 1.09 4.31 -0.30
C THR A 16 1.42 5.24 0.87
N THR A 17 2.18 6.31 0.63
CA THR A 17 2.52 7.30 1.67
C THR A 17 1.31 8.12 2.09
N LEU A 18 0.46 8.55 1.15
CA LEU A 18 -0.79 9.25 1.43
C LEU A 18 -1.67 8.42 2.35
N LEU A 19 -1.99 7.20 1.94
CA LEU A 19 -2.82 6.28 2.72
C LEU A 19 -2.24 6.04 4.12
N ALA A 20 -0.93 5.81 4.21
CA ALA A 20 -0.27 5.58 5.49
C ALA A 20 -0.31 6.80 6.42
N THR A 21 -0.17 8.03 5.87
CA THR A 21 -0.30 9.27 6.67
C THR A 21 -1.71 9.48 7.16
N MET A 22 -2.72 9.24 6.33
CA MET A 22 -4.13 9.32 6.72
C MET A 22 -4.45 8.35 7.86
N ILE A 23 -4.08 7.08 7.71
CA ILE A 23 -4.29 6.04 8.73
C ILE A 23 -3.54 6.37 10.03
N SER A 24 -2.31 6.85 9.95
CA SER A 24 -1.50 7.16 11.13
C SER A 24 -1.99 8.36 11.96
N ARG A 25 -2.93 9.15 11.43
CA ARG A 25 -3.59 10.20 12.21
C ARG A 25 -4.57 9.66 13.24
N HIS A 26 -5.02 8.41 13.10
CA HIS A 26 -5.86 7.79 14.11
C HIS A 26 -5.12 7.63 15.44
N THR A 27 -5.80 7.91 16.56
CA THR A 27 -5.19 7.93 17.91
C THR A 27 -4.63 6.59 18.35
N GLU A 28 -5.25 5.48 17.92
CA GLU A 28 -4.89 4.11 18.32
C GLU A 28 -3.90 3.44 17.35
N ILE A 29 -3.56 4.10 16.24
CA ILE A 29 -2.70 3.50 15.21
C ILE A 29 -1.33 4.19 15.17
N ALA A 30 -0.29 3.40 15.01
CA ALA A 30 1.03 3.89 14.59
C ALA A 30 1.47 3.16 13.34
N VAL A 31 1.83 3.90 12.30
CA VAL A 31 2.35 3.35 11.04
C VAL A 31 3.80 3.75 10.86
N LEU A 32 4.68 2.76 10.74
CA LEU A 32 6.08 2.93 10.37
C LEU A 32 6.20 3.15 8.87
N ASN A 33 7.14 3.99 8.46
CA ASN A 33 7.42 4.24 7.05
C ASN A 33 8.66 3.47 6.60
N GLU A 34 8.44 2.43 5.79
CA GLU A 34 9.50 1.65 5.14
C GLU A 34 10.48 0.96 6.13
N ASP A 35 10.02 0.68 7.35
CA ASP A 35 10.80 -0.07 8.33
C ASP A 35 11.04 -1.51 7.86
N LYS A 36 12.12 -2.12 8.32
CA LYS A 36 12.49 -3.50 7.96
C LYS A 36 11.58 -4.56 8.59
N GLY A 37 10.65 -4.17 9.44
CA GLY A 37 9.66 -5.01 10.12
C GLY A 37 9.96 -5.27 11.59
N TRP A 38 11.20 -5.15 12.03
CA TRP A 38 11.60 -5.46 13.41
C TRP A 38 11.14 -4.42 14.43
N SER A 39 11.07 -3.15 14.03
CA SER A 39 10.69 -2.05 14.93
C SER A 39 9.21 -2.10 15.33
N MET A 40 8.36 -2.76 14.55
CA MET A 40 6.93 -2.95 14.89
C MET A 40 6.76 -3.63 16.25
N ARG A 41 7.65 -4.56 16.61
CA ARG A 41 7.59 -5.28 17.89
C ARG A 41 7.92 -4.39 19.09
N LYS A 42 8.64 -3.27 18.87
CA LYS A 42 9.12 -2.36 19.92
C LYS A 42 8.17 -1.21 20.20
N LEU A 43 7.20 -0.92 19.32
CA LEU A 43 6.23 0.14 19.54
C LEU A 43 5.24 -0.26 20.63
N LEU A 44 5.16 0.56 21.67
CA LEU A 44 4.26 0.37 22.82
C LEU A 44 3.15 1.42 22.80
N GLY A 45 2.06 1.15 23.49
CA GLY A 45 0.99 2.12 23.73
C GLY A 45 0.04 2.36 22.55
N LYS A 46 0.10 1.55 21.50
CA LYS A 46 -0.87 1.60 20.37
C LYS A 46 -1.57 0.26 20.20
N VAL A 47 -2.86 0.32 19.86
CA VAL A 47 -3.70 -0.86 19.63
C VAL A 47 -3.31 -1.54 18.31
N ILE A 48 -3.06 -0.73 17.26
CA ILE A 48 -2.63 -1.21 15.96
C ILE A 48 -1.25 -0.64 15.63
N VAL A 49 -0.32 -1.52 15.26
CA VAL A 49 1.01 -1.15 14.79
C VAL A 49 1.16 -1.58 13.34
N GLY A 50 1.37 -0.60 12.47
CA GLY A 50 1.48 -0.80 11.04
C GLY A 50 2.86 -0.51 10.48
N ASN A 51 3.08 -0.97 9.25
CA ASN A 51 4.22 -0.60 8.43
C ASN A 51 3.78 -0.39 6.98
N LYS A 52 4.31 0.64 6.34
CA LYS A 52 4.10 0.91 4.93
C LYS A 52 5.31 0.46 4.13
N ARG A 53 5.09 -0.39 3.12
CA ARG A 53 6.15 -0.94 2.26
C ARG A 53 5.78 -0.84 0.78
N CYS A 54 6.75 -0.48 -0.06
CA CYS A 54 6.56 -0.52 -1.50
C CYS A 54 6.93 -1.89 -2.07
N ILE A 55 6.02 -2.47 -2.85
CA ILE A 55 6.20 -3.73 -3.55
C ILE A 55 6.45 -3.49 -5.06
N PRO A 56 7.25 -4.32 -5.73
CA PRO A 56 8.13 -5.38 -5.22
C PRO A 56 9.48 -4.87 -4.71
N ASN A 57 9.69 -3.55 -4.64
CA ASN A 57 11.03 -2.97 -4.44
C ASN A 57 11.62 -3.28 -3.07
N GLN A 58 10.79 -3.17 -2.02
CA GLN A 58 11.23 -3.27 -0.65
C GLN A 58 10.91 -4.65 -0.06
N ILE A 59 9.75 -5.20 -0.40
CA ILE A 59 9.34 -6.53 0.02
C ILE A 59 8.65 -7.28 -1.13
N GLU A 60 8.74 -8.60 -1.10
CA GLU A 60 7.99 -9.53 -1.94
C GLU A 60 7.33 -10.60 -1.08
N ILE A 61 6.54 -11.50 -1.71
CA ILE A 61 5.82 -12.58 -1.03
C ILE A 61 6.80 -13.43 -0.23
N LYS A 62 7.87 -13.92 -0.88
CA LYS A 62 8.91 -14.75 -0.22
C LYS A 62 10.20 -13.99 -0.02
N ARG A 63 10.94 -14.33 1.04
CA ARG A 63 12.30 -13.85 1.19
C ARG A 63 13.14 -14.27 -0.02
N ARG A 64 13.83 -13.32 -0.63
CA ARG A 64 14.80 -13.64 -1.68
C ARG A 64 15.88 -14.55 -1.09
N SER A 65 16.12 -15.71 -1.75
CA SER A 65 17.08 -16.68 -1.25
C SER A 65 18.51 -16.10 -1.15
N ARG A 66 19.26 -16.49 -0.14
CA ARG A 66 20.68 -16.09 0.03
C ARG A 66 21.55 -16.47 -1.17
N LEU A 67 21.17 -17.50 -1.93
CA LEU A 67 21.91 -17.95 -3.13
C LEU A 67 21.92 -16.85 -4.21
N ASN A 68 20.77 -16.24 -4.48
CA ASN A 68 20.67 -15.18 -5.46
C ASN A 68 21.43 -13.93 -5.02
N SER A 69 21.48 -13.63 -3.70
CA SER A 69 22.23 -12.47 -3.20
C SER A 69 23.74 -12.61 -3.39
N ARG A 70 24.31 -13.83 -3.28
CA ARG A 70 25.74 -14.10 -3.53
C ARG A 70 26.13 -13.95 -5.01
N LEU A 71 25.26 -14.43 -5.94
CA LEU A 71 25.48 -14.25 -7.37
C LEU A 71 25.44 -12.79 -7.78
N TRP A 72 24.46 -12.02 -7.30
CA TRP A 72 24.35 -10.59 -7.56
C TRP A 72 25.49 -9.79 -6.96
N LYS A 73 25.98 -10.19 -5.77
CA LYS A 73 27.16 -9.57 -5.12
C LYS A 73 28.44 -9.84 -5.94
N LYS A 74 28.58 -11.05 -6.51
CA LYS A 74 29.72 -11.43 -7.36
C LYS A 74 29.72 -10.69 -8.71
N MET A 75 28.56 -10.25 -9.19
CA MET A 75 28.38 -9.49 -10.43
C MET A 75 28.45 -7.97 -10.22
N GLY A 76 28.78 -7.48 -9.02
CA GLY A 76 28.86 -6.03 -8.73
C GLY A 76 27.51 -5.28 -8.78
N LEU A 77 26.37 -6.00 -8.89
CA LEU A 77 25.05 -5.44 -9.13
C LEU A 77 24.21 -5.31 -7.85
N ALA A 78 24.68 -5.78 -6.72
CA ALA A 78 23.95 -5.74 -5.45
C ALA A 78 24.59 -4.75 -4.49
N LYS A 79 23.91 -3.62 -4.23
CA LYS A 79 23.96 -2.99 -2.91
C LYS A 79 23.53 -4.04 -1.89
N GLU A 80 24.24 -4.15 -0.78
CA GLU A 80 24.00 -5.14 0.29
C GLU A 80 22.51 -5.38 0.55
N TYR A 81 22.03 -6.51 0.11
CA TYR A 81 20.68 -6.97 0.41
C TYR A 81 20.71 -7.48 1.84
N GLN A 82 20.35 -6.62 2.78
CA GLN A 82 20.32 -7.00 4.19
C GLN A 82 19.30 -8.12 4.37
N SER A 83 19.79 -9.31 4.68
CA SER A 83 19.06 -10.54 4.98
C SER A 83 18.10 -10.45 6.19
N SER A 84 17.82 -9.26 6.67
CA SER A 84 17.08 -8.96 7.89
C SER A 84 15.73 -8.28 7.64
N GLN A 85 15.26 -8.18 6.40
CA GLN A 85 13.94 -7.59 6.13
C GLN A 85 12.85 -8.66 6.15
N PHE A 86 11.70 -8.33 6.71
CA PHE A 86 10.50 -9.14 6.60
C PHE A 86 10.06 -9.24 5.14
N SER A 87 9.68 -10.43 4.71
CA SER A 87 8.88 -10.68 3.51
C SER A 87 7.39 -10.45 3.83
N ILE A 88 6.54 -10.47 2.82
CA ILE A 88 5.08 -10.45 3.04
C ILE A 88 4.66 -11.67 3.86
N GLU A 89 5.21 -12.87 3.57
CA GLU A 89 4.93 -14.07 4.36
C GLU A 89 5.33 -13.91 5.84
N ASP A 90 6.43 -13.23 6.15
CA ASP A 90 6.79 -12.95 7.54
C ASP A 90 5.77 -12.01 8.22
N TYR A 91 5.21 -11.03 7.50
CA TYR A 91 4.12 -10.20 8.04
C TYR A 91 2.86 -11.00 8.30
N LEU A 92 2.51 -11.93 7.39
CA LEU A 92 1.31 -12.76 7.51
C LEU A 92 1.36 -13.74 8.70
N THR A 93 2.54 -13.94 9.31
CA THR A 93 2.65 -14.72 10.57
C THR A 93 2.39 -13.89 11.83
N LEU A 94 2.24 -12.56 11.71
CA LEU A 94 1.96 -11.71 12.86
C LEU A 94 0.49 -11.91 13.32
N PRO A 95 0.24 -11.92 14.64
CA PRO A 95 -1.12 -12.07 15.14
C PRO A 95 -2.02 -10.91 14.69
N HIS A 96 -3.25 -11.23 14.33
CA HIS A 96 -4.28 -10.28 13.89
C HIS A 96 -3.79 -9.31 12.81
N ILE A 97 -2.98 -9.82 11.85
CA ILE A 97 -2.51 -9.01 10.72
C ILE A 97 -3.66 -8.66 9.78
N LYS A 98 -3.74 -7.40 9.41
CA LYS A 98 -4.54 -6.92 8.29
C LYS A 98 -3.61 -6.31 7.24
N VAL A 99 -3.94 -6.47 5.97
CA VAL A 99 -3.17 -5.92 4.85
C VAL A 99 -4.05 -4.95 4.08
N ILE A 100 -3.55 -3.76 3.78
CA ILE A 100 -4.23 -2.81 2.90
C ILE A 100 -3.36 -2.63 1.66
N GLY A 101 -3.89 -3.07 0.51
CA GLY A 101 -3.28 -2.87 -0.80
C GLY A 101 -3.82 -1.60 -1.46
N ILE A 102 -2.95 -0.64 -1.82
CA ILE A 102 -3.38 0.50 -2.63
C ILE A 102 -2.96 0.31 -4.07
N ILE A 103 -3.94 0.43 -4.97
CA ILE A 103 -3.77 0.37 -6.42
C ILE A 103 -3.96 1.76 -7.03
N ARG A 104 -3.44 1.95 -8.22
CA ARG A 104 -3.59 3.17 -9.01
C ARG A 104 -3.62 2.81 -10.48
N GLU A 105 -4.32 3.64 -11.29
CA GLU A 105 -4.33 3.51 -12.75
C GLU A 105 -2.90 3.38 -13.28
N GLY A 106 -2.70 2.43 -14.20
CA GLY A 106 -1.37 1.99 -14.60
C GLY A 106 -0.57 3.05 -15.32
N ASN A 107 -1.15 3.78 -16.27
CA ASN A 107 -0.45 4.84 -17.01
C ASN A 107 0.02 5.94 -16.06
N ASP A 108 -0.83 6.37 -15.13
CA ASP A 108 -0.51 7.38 -14.13
C ASP A 108 0.61 6.94 -13.18
N ALA A 109 0.54 5.70 -12.70
CA ALA A 109 1.56 5.13 -11.80
C ALA A 109 2.92 5.01 -12.51
N ILE A 110 2.92 4.49 -13.76
CA ILE A 110 4.11 4.31 -14.58
C ILE A 110 4.75 5.66 -14.90
N LEU A 111 3.97 6.63 -15.39
CA LEU A 111 4.46 7.97 -15.70
C LEU A 111 5.06 8.67 -14.47
N SER A 112 4.36 8.60 -13.33
CA SER A 112 4.88 9.14 -12.07
C SER A 112 6.19 8.45 -11.65
N GLY A 113 6.30 7.14 -11.90
CA GLY A 113 7.52 6.35 -11.66
C GLY A 113 8.68 6.77 -12.55
N MET A 114 8.43 7.04 -13.82
CA MET A 114 9.42 7.52 -14.78
C MET A 114 9.94 8.91 -14.40
N ARG A 115 9.04 9.87 -14.12
CA ARG A 115 9.38 11.26 -13.82
C ARG A 115 10.19 11.41 -12.53
N ARG A 116 9.67 10.91 -11.42
CA ARG A 116 10.29 11.08 -10.10
C ARG A 116 11.36 10.05 -9.79
N GLY A 117 11.21 8.84 -10.31
CA GLY A 117 12.13 7.73 -10.02
C GLY A 117 13.30 7.63 -10.97
N LYS A 118 13.39 8.49 -12.01
CA LYS A 118 14.36 8.40 -13.12
C LYS A 118 14.44 6.96 -13.68
N LYS A 119 13.27 6.30 -13.82
CA LYS A 119 13.17 4.92 -14.28
C LYS A 119 12.81 4.87 -15.75
N SER A 120 13.26 3.81 -16.42
CA SER A 120 12.76 3.49 -17.76
C SER A 120 11.28 3.08 -17.67
N PHE A 121 10.54 3.22 -18.76
CA PHE A 121 9.18 2.70 -18.89
C PHE A 121 9.10 1.24 -18.46
N ARG A 122 9.97 0.37 -18.99
CA ARG A 122 10.02 -1.05 -18.65
C ARG A 122 10.19 -1.30 -17.14
N GLY A 123 11.06 -0.51 -16.49
CA GLY A 123 11.28 -0.65 -15.04
C GLY A 123 10.11 -0.16 -14.19
N ALA A 124 9.40 0.88 -14.64
CA ALA A 124 8.21 1.38 -13.95
C ALA A 124 7.01 0.44 -14.15
N ALA A 125 6.79 -0.01 -15.40
CA ALA A 125 5.74 -0.96 -15.75
C ALA A 125 5.90 -2.30 -15.02
N TYR A 126 7.11 -2.88 -14.99
CA TYR A 126 7.39 -4.10 -14.24
C TYR A 126 6.95 -3.98 -12.77
N ARG A 127 7.24 -2.85 -12.13
CA ARG A 127 6.87 -2.64 -10.72
C ARG A 127 5.37 -2.56 -10.53
N TRP A 128 4.68 -1.86 -11.42
CA TRP A 128 3.23 -1.77 -11.39
C TRP A 128 2.60 -3.15 -11.60
N CYS A 129 2.95 -3.86 -12.66
CA CYS A 129 2.44 -5.20 -12.95
C CYS A 129 2.66 -6.15 -11.77
N ARG A 130 3.90 -6.19 -11.25
CA ARG A 130 4.23 -7.10 -10.15
C ARG A 130 3.49 -6.76 -8.85
N ALA A 131 3.26 -5.47 -8.59
CA ALA A 131 2.48 -5.06 -7.43
C ALA A 131 1.00 -5.48 -7.56
N ILE A 132 0.41 -5.32 -8.74
CA ILE A 132 -0.95 -5.77 -9.02
C ILE A 132 -1.08 -7.28 -8.83
N GLU A 133 -0.14 -8.07 -9.38
CA GLU A 133 -0.11 -9.53 -9.20
C GLU A 133 -0.06 -9.91 -7.72
N ILE A 134 0.83 -9.28 -6.94
CA ILE A 134 0.99 -9.56 -5.50
C ILE A 134 -0.30 -9.23 -4.74
N ILE A 135 -0.88 -8.05 -4.96
CA ILE A 135 -2.11 -7.66 -4.27
C ILE A 135 -3.25 -8.60 -4.64
N HIS A 136 -3.39 -8.95 -5.93
CA HIS A 136 -4.40 -9.90 -6.39
C HIS A 136 -4.20 -11.29 -5.76
N GLU A 137 -2.99 -11.81 -5.71
CA GLU A 137 -2.70 -13.08 -5.04
C GLU A 137 -3.12 -13.05 -3.56
N LEU A 138 -2.83 -11.96 -2.87
CA LEU A 138 -3.18 -11.80 -1.45
C LEU A 138 -4.70 -11.72 -1.23
N THR A 139 -5.46 -11.03 -2.09
CA THR A 139 -6.92 -10.97 -1.98
C THR A 139 -7.57 -12.33 -2.22
N VAL A 140 -7.02 -13.15 -3.11
CA VAL A 140 -7.52 -14.51 -3.36
C VAL A 140 -7.19 -15.46 -2.19
N ARG A 141 -5.98 -15.36 -1.63
CA ARG A 141 -5.54 -16.26 -0.55
C ARG A 141 -6.08 -15.88 0.83
N PHE A 142 -6.32 -14.60 1.07
CA PHE A 142 -6.68 -14.07 2.38
C PHE A 142 -7.79 -13.00 2.28
N PRO A 143 -8.98 -13.33 1.74
CA PRO A 143 -10.02 -12.34 1.45
C PRO A 143 -10.45 -11.52 2.68
N GLU A 144 -10.52 -12.14 3.86
CA GLU A 144 -10.90 -11.46 5.12
C GLU A 144 -9.79 -10.61 5.74
N ALA A 145 -8.55 -10.82 5.31
CA ALA A 145 -7.39 -10.12 5.86
C ALA A 145 -6.84 -9.03 4.94
N VAL A 146 -7.40 -8.87 3.73
CA VAL A 146 -6.89 -7.93 2.72
C VAL A 146 -7.99 -6.99 2.26
N LEU A 147 -7.76 -5.67 2.43
CA LEU A 147 -8.59 -4.61 1.85
C LEU A 147 -7.84 -3.99 0.67
N VAL A 148 -8.56 -3.69 -0.42
CA VAL A 148 -8.02 -2.94 -1.55
C VAL A 148 -8.62 -1.54 -1.58
N VAL A 149 -7.75 -0.54 -1.79
CA VAL A 149 -8.10 0.88 -1.92
C VAL A 149 -7.61 1.38 -3.28
N SER A 150 -8.47 2.03 -4.06
CA SER A 150 -8.07 2.76 -5.26
C SER A 150 -7.53 4.14 -4.86
N PHE A 151 -6.40 4.54 -5.45
CA PHE A 151 -5.85 5.88 -5.25
C PHE A 151 -6.81 6.96 -5.75
N GLU A 152 -7.44 6.74 -6.90
CA GLU A 152 -8.38 7.67 -7.54
C GLU A 152 -9.60 7.89 -6.63
N ASP A 153 -10.16 6.80 -6.12
CA ASP A 153 -11.31 6.86 -5.22
C ASP A 153 -10.94 7.48 -3.86
N LEU A 154 -9.77 7.15 -3.32
CA LEU A 154 -9.27 7.75 -2.08
C LEU A 154 -9.13 9.28 -2.17
N VAL A 155 -8.77 9.80 -3.34
CA VAL A 155 -8.59 11.24 -3.55
C VAL A 155 -9.93 11.95 -3.72
N VAL A 156 -10.90 11.32 -4.39
CA VAL A 156 -12.23 11.91 -4.66
C VAL A 156 -13.16 11.74 -3.45
N HIS A 157 -13.09 10.58 -2.78
CA HIS A 157 -13.95 10.21 -1.66
C HIS A 157 -13.12 9.82 -0.42
N PRO A 158 -12.32 10.75 0.14
CA PRO A 158 -11.38 10.43 1.23
C PRO A 158 -12.07 9.98 2.52
N LYS A 159 -13.23 10.55 2.85
CA LYS A 159 -13.98 10.20 4.05
C LYS A 159 -14.50 8.78 3.98
N GLU A 160 -15.21 8.44 2.94
CA GLU A 160 -15.79 7.12 2.70
C GLU A 160 -14.72 6.03 2.70
N ASN A 161 -13.57 6.31 2.10
CA ASN A 161 -12.44 5.38 2.11
C ASN A 161 -11.84 5.21 3.51
N MET A 162 -11.75 6.28 4.31
CA MET A 162 -11.25 6.16 5.68
C MET A 162 -12.26 5.47 6.61
N GLU A 163 -13.56 5.66 6.40
CA GLU A 163 -14.61 4.91 7.09
C GLU A 163 -14.52 3.40 6.77
N ARG A 164 -14.33 3.03 5.50
CA ARG A 164 -14.09 1.63 5.09
C ARG A 164 -12.82 1.05 5.73
N VAL A 165 -11.74 1.82 5.78
CA VAL A 165 -10.49 1.42 6.42
C VAL A 165 -10.71 1.22 7.93
N ALA A 166 -11.42 2.12 8.59
CA ALA A 166 -11.72 2.02 10.01
C ALA A 166 -12.56 0.77 10.31
N ALA A 167 -13.63 0.54 9.55
CA ALA A 167 -14.46 -0.67 9.65
C ALA A 167 -13.64 -1.95 9.44
N PHE A 168 -12.80 -2.00 8.40
CA PHE A 168 -11.92 -3.14 8.13
C PHE A 168 -10.93 -3.41 9.27
N LEU A 169 -10.43 -2.36 9.91
CA LEU A 169 -9.53 -2.45 11.05
C LEU A 169 -10.27 -2.66 12.38
N ASN A 170 -11.62 -2.70 12.37
CA ASN A 170 -12.48 -2.81 13.55
C ASN A 170 -12.13 -1.73 14.61
N ILE A 171 -12.14 -0.48 14.18
CA ILE A 171 -11.97 0.73 14.99
C ILE A 171 -13.00 1.77 14.59
N ASP A 172 -13.24 2.75 15.45
CA ASP A 172 -14.11 3.89 15.12
C ASP A 172 -13.38 4.84 14.17
N TYR A 173 -14.11 5.39 13.20
CA TYR A 173 -13.58 6.42 12.32
C TYR A 173 -13.28 7.71 13.09
N GLN A 174 -12.22 8.43 12.71
CA GLN A 174 -11.87 9.74 13.27
C GLN A 174 -11.61 10.74 12.13
N ASP A 175 -12.28 11.91 12.16
CA ASP A 175 -12.15 12.96 11.14
C ASP A 175 -10.72 13.44 10.94
N ARG A 176 -9.88 13.39 11.97
CA ARG A 176 -8.46 13.71 11.88
C ARG A 176 -7.69 12.86 10.86
N MET A 177 -8.21 11.69 10.47
CA MET A 177 -7.60 10.89 9.41
C MET A 177 -7.56 11.63 8.07
N LEU A 178 -8.47 12.57 7.85
CA LEU A 178 -8.50 13.42 6.66
C LEU A 178 -7.39 14.48 6.64
N GLU A 179 -6.79 14.79 7.79
CA GLU A 179 -5.66 15.74 7.90
C GLU A 179 -4.33 15.14 7.40
N GLY A 180 -4.26 13.83 7.17
CA GLY A 180 -3.05 13.13 6.75
C GLY A 180 -2.35 13.72 5.53
N PRO A 181 -3.06 14.19 4.47
CA PRO A 181 -2.45 14.84 3.31
C PRO A 181 -1.69 16.13 3.65
N VAL A 182 -2.16 16.89 4.63
CA VAL A 182 -1.55 18.17 5.06
C VAL A 182 -0.35 17.91 5.96
N TYR A 183 -0.45 16.91 6.82
CA TYR A 183 0.59 16.51 7.76
C TYR A 183 1.33 15.27 7.26
N ASN A 184 2.35 15.46 6.45
CA ASN A 184 3.23 14.36 6.06
C ASN A 184 4.58 14.49 6.75
N PRO A 185 4.81 13.83 7.89
CA PRO A 185 6.07 13.96 8.65
C PRO A 185 7.28 13.41 7.89
N TRP A 186 7.06 12.56 6.87
CA TRP A 186 8.15 11.98 6.08
C TRP A 186 8.52 12.83 4.86
N TYR A 187 7.58 13.66 4.38
CA TYR A 187 7.75 14.54 3.23
C TYR A 187 6.93 15.82 3.44
N PRO A 188 7.36 16.72 4.34
CA PRO A 188 6.59 17.91 4.70
C PRO A 188 6.28 18.83 3.51
N GLU A 189 7.15 18.81 2.48
CA GLU A 189 6.94 19.59 1.25
C GLU A 189 6.01 18.93 0.23
N SER A 190 5.61 17.69 0.47
CA SER A 190 4.83 16.90 -0.49
C SER A 190 3.34 16.88 -0.18
N GLY A 191 2.83 17.84 0.59
CA GLY A 191 1.40 17.97 0.84
C GLY A 191 0.60 17.80 -0.45
N MET A 192 -0.50 17.07 -0.40
CA MET A 192 -1.43 17.01 -1.53
C MET A 192 -2.09 18.38 -1.67
N ASN A 193 -1.78 19.05 -2.76
CA ASN A 193 -2.56 20.18 -3.23
C ASN A 193 -3.25 19.77 -4.54
N GLU A 194 -4.39 20.39 -4.81
CA GLU A 194 -5.17 20.15 -6.02
C GLU A 194 -4.35 20.29 -7.30
N GLU A 195 -3.36 21.21 -7.31
CA GLU A 195 -2.46 21.36 -8.44
C GLU A 195 -1.63 20.11 -8.77
N LYS A 196 -1.22 19.33 -7.76
CA LYS A 196 -0.46 18.09 -7.99
C LYS A 196 -1.35 16.98 -8.53
N ILE A 197 -2.62 16.96 -8.12
CA ILE A 197 -3.63 16.04 -8.66
C ILE A 197 -3.90 16.41 -10.12
N ASN A 198 -4.12 17.69 -10.40
CA ASN A 198 -4.44 18.18 -11.75
C ASN A 198 -3.25 18.09 -12.73
N ARG A 199 -2.00 18.18 -12.26
CA ARG A 199 -0.82 18.02 -13.13
C ARG A 199 -0.67 16.61 -13.68
N SER A 200 -1.11 15.58 -12.94
CA SER A 200 -1.05 14.20 -13.45
C SER A 200 -2.03 13.96 -14.60
N GLN A 201 -3.10 14.76 -14.68
CA GLN A 201 -4.10 14.66 -15.75
C GLN A 201 -3.70 15.38 -17.04
N LYS A 202 -2.76 16.32 -17.03
CA LYS A 202 -2.42 17.17 -18.18
C LYS A 202 -1.48 16.53 -19.22
N GLU A 203 -0.73 15.51 -18.85
CA GLU A 203 0.19 14.82 -19.77
C GLU A 203 -0.16 13.33 -19.80
N LYS A 204 -1.23 13.00 -20.50
CA LYS A 204 -1.62 11.61 -20.75
C LYS A 204 -0.70 11.01 -21.80
N ILE A 205 0.18 10.13 -21.41
CA ILE A 205 0.71 9.11 -22.31
C ILE A 205 -0.20 7.90 -22.09
N ASP A 206 -0.98 7.58 -23.09
CA ASP A 206 -1.94 6.48 -23.00
C ASP A 206 -1.32 5.24 -23.69
N TYR A 207 -0.61 4.45 -22.89
CA TYR A 207 -0.18 3.13 -23.31
C TYR A 207 -1.39 2.18 -23.25
N ASN A 208 -1.59 1.38 -24.29
CA ASN A 208 -2.57 0.30 -24.24
C ASN A 208 -2.07 -0.82 -23.30
N LEU A 209 -2.30 -0.65 -22.00
CA LEU A 209 -1.81 -1.59 -20.98
C LEU A 209 -2.48 -2.96 -21.10
N ALA A 210 -3.72 -3.02 -21.61
CA ALA A 210 -4.42 -4.29 -21.84
C ALA A 210 -3.70 -5.12 -22.92
N GLU A 211 -3.11 -4.48 -23.91
CA GLU A 211 -2.31 -5.14 -24.95
C GLU A 211 -0.89 -5.46 -24.45
N LEU A 212 -0.23 -4.50 -23.81
CA LEU A 212 1.15 -4.67 -23.35
C LEU A 212 1.30 -5.62 -22.16
N PHE A 213 0.31 -5.61 -21.25
CA PHE A 213 0.34 -6.36 -19.99
C PHE A 213 -1.03 -6.97 -19.66
N PRO A 214 -1.60 -7.85 -20.51
CA PRO A 214 -2.99 -8.30 -20.41
C PRO A 214 -3.33 -8.95 -19.06
N SER A 215 -2.41 -9.74 -18.50
CA SER A 215 -2.61 -10.38 -17.19
C SER A 215 -2.72 -9.34 -16.05
N ALA A 216 -1.81 -8.38 -16.01
CA ALA A 216 -1.81 -7.36 -14.97
C ALA A 216 -3.01 -6.42 -15.10
N ASP A 217 -3.41 -6.05 -16.32
CA ASP A 217 -4.59 -5.23 -16.57
C ASP A 217 -5.87 -5.95 -16.13
N ALA A 218 -6.02 -7.23 -16.48
CA ALA A 218 -7.17 -8.04 -16.05
C ALA A 218 -7.25 -8.17 -14.52
N GLN A 219 -6.12 -8.37 -13.86
CA GLN A 219 -6.06 -8.41 -12.39
C GLN A 219 -6.35 -7.05 -11.77
N TYR A 220 -5.85 -5.96 -12.34
CA TYR A 220 -6.15 -4.60 -11.90
C TYR A 220 -7.66 -4.31 -11.94
N ARG A 221 -8.34 -4.67 -13.03
CA ARG A 221 -9.79 -4.50 -13.16
C ARG A 221 -10.57 -5.30 -12.12
N LYS A 222 -10.13 -6.54 -11.81
CA LYS A 222 -10.70 -7.33 -10.71
C LYS A 222 -10.50 -6.66 -9.36
N LEU A 223 -9.31 -6.14 -9.08
CA LEU A 223 -9.04 -5.42 -7.84
C LEU A 223 -9.86 -4.13 -7.74
N LEU A 224 -10.03 -3.42 -8.85
CA LEU A 224 -10.82 -2.21 -8.90
C LEU A 224 -12.30 -2.49 -8.57
N SER A 225 -12.87 -3.61 -9.05
CA SER A 225 -14.23 -4.00 -8.70
C SER A 225 -14.40 -4.27 -7.19
N LEU A 226 -13.38 -4.79 -6.52
CA LEU A 226 -13.41 -4.97 -5.06
C LEU A 226 -13.42 -3.63 -4.29
N CYS A 227 -12.88 -2.56 -4.86
CA CYS A 227 -12.93 -1.24 -4.23
C CYS A 227 -14.35 -0.66 -4.20
N GLN A 228 -15.20 -1.04 -5.16
CA GLN A 228 -16.54 -0.49 -5.33
C GLN A 228 -17.65 -1.28 -4.63
N THR A 229 -17.41 -2.57 -4.34
CA THR A 229 -18.45 -3.52 -3.94
C THR A 229 -18.50 -3.87 -2.46
N THR A 230 -17.60 -3.34 -1.63
CA THR A 230 -17.63 -3.64 -0.20
C THR A 230 -18.56 -2.64 0.51
N PRO A 231 -19.84 -2.98 0.76
CA PRO A 231 -20.68 -2.16 1.63
C PRO A 231 -20.01 -2.07 3.01
N LEU A 232 -20.15 -0.93 3.65
CA LEU A 232 -19.76 -0.81 5.06
C LEU A 232 -20.52 -1.89 5.85
N PRO A 233 -19.84 -2.69 6.70
CA PRO A 233 -20.54 -3.57 7.62
C PRO A 233 -21.49 -2.69 8.47
N GLU A 234 -22.74 -3.09 8.56
CA GLU A 234 -23.68 -2.40 9.45
C GLU A 234 -23.07 -2.35 10.87
N PRO A 235 -23.13 -1.19 11.54
CA PRO A 235 -22.58 -1.08 12.88
C PRO A 235 -23.32 -2.10 13.77
N GLU A 236 -22.56 -3.10 14.26
CA GLU A 236 -23.08 -3.99 15.28
C GLU A 236 -23.62 -3.14 16.42
N GLN A 237 -24.93 -3.19 16.62
CA GLN A 237 -25.57 -2.56 17.79
C GLN A 237 -24.89 -3.16 19.03
N ARG A 238 -23.96 -2.40 19.61
CA ARG A 238 -23.40 -2.75 20.92
C ARG A 238 -24.59 -2.86 21.87
N LYS A 239 -24.98 -4.08 22.19
CA LYS A 239 -25.90 -4.35 23.27
C LYS A 239 -25.24 -3.80 24.54
N ASN A 240 -25.73 -2.65 24.99
CA ASN A 240 -25.43 -2.12 26.31
C ASN A 240 -25.90 -3.17 27.33
N GLY A 241 -24.95 -3.85 27.95
CA GLY A 241 -25.12 -4.68 29.12
C GLY A 241 -24.41 -4.04 30.29
#